data_312eae07ede46e74db89ca3745df19d8
#
_entry.id   312eae07ede46e74db89ca3745df19d8
#
_cell.length_a   1.000
_cell.length_b   1.000
_cell.length_c   1.000
_cell.angle_alpha   90.00
_cell.angle_beta   90.00
_cell.angle_gamma   90.00
#
_symmetry.space_group_name_H-M   'P 1'
#
loop_
_entity.id
_entity.type
_entity.pdbx_description
1 polymer ?
#
loop_
_entity_poly.entity_id
_entity_poly.type
_entity_poly.pdbx_seq_one_letter_code
_entity_poly.pdbx_strand_id
1 'polypeptide(L)'
;MLYLCILCGWTSVSVDAKQDDKTAGRYTLSLDGGEWHLWQDKQAEWKNDKLFLPEDATDLSLLPVNVPTGGWEQLNPANATAVQVPGTVEEYCTVSSRPSPDDGAGVSWWFRTIKLPATLKGRRVLIHFESVRMRAEIYLDRKLVGYDMIGESPFDVDITEAVKPGEEQLLAVRVTHPGGNF
;
A
#
# COMPACT_ATOMS: atom_id res chain seq x y z
N MET A 1 -2.16 0.85 -15.51
CA MET A 1 -2.98 1.14 -14.33
C MET A 1 -2.74 0.00 -13.38
N LEU A 2 -2.36 0.29 -12.18
CA LEU A 2 -2.02 -0.69 -11.14
C LEU A 2 -3.16 -0.67 -10.12
N TYR A 3 -3.66 -1.80 -9.70
CA TYR A 3 -4.78 -1.89 -8.76
C TYR A 3 -4.33 -2.55 -7.47
N LEU A 4 -4.60 -1.92 -6.35
CA LEU A 4 -4.47 -2.48 -5.02
C LEU A 4 -5.78 -2.23 -4.27
N CYS A 5 -6.43 -3.27 -3.81
CA CYS A 5 -7.60 -3.18 -2.93
C CYS A 5 -7.23 -3.75 -1.57
N ILE A 6 -7.31 -2.95 -0.55
CA ILE A 6 -7.18 -3.36 0.85
C ILE A 6 -8.51 -3.02 1.52
N LEU A 7 -9.46 -3.86 1.41
CA LEU A 7 -10.66 -4.09 2.20
C LEU A 7 -11.94 -4.33 1.42
N CYS A 8 -12.57 -5.40 1.85
CA CYS A 8 -13.99 -5.70 1.80
C CYS A 8 -14.68 -5.61 0.44
N GLY A 9 -14.87 -6.78 -0.14
CA GLY A 9 -15.97 -7.01 -1.08
C GLY A 9 -15.67 -6.77 -2.55
N TRP A 10 -15.34 -7.87 -3.23
CA TRP A 10 -15.58 -8.10 -4.64
C TRP A 10 -15.13 -7.03 -5.64
N THR A 11 -13.90 -7.16 -6.08
CA THR A 11 -13.58 -6.95 -7.50
C THR A 11 -12.34 -7.76 -7.84
N SER A 12 -12.52 -8.88 -8.49
CA SER A 12 -11.45 -9.58 -9.17
C SER A 12 -11.05 -8.76 -10.39
N VAL A 13 -9.89 -8.19 -10.38
CA VAL A 13 -9.25 -7.77 -11.63
C VAL A 13 -8.20 -8.81 -11.97
N SER A 14 -8.57 -9.76 -12.79
CA SER A 14 -7.63 -10.64 -13.45
C SER A 14 -6.80 -9.83 -14.42
N VAL A 15 -5.51 -9.77 -14.20
CA VAL A 15 -4.58 -9.27 -15.19
C VAL A 15 -3.98 -10.45 -15.92
N ASP A 16 -4.55 -10.72 -17.07
CA ASP A 16 -3.83 -11.39 -18.13
C ASP A 16 -2.68 -10.50 -18.57
N ALA A 17 -1.45 -11.00 -18.50
CA ALA A 17 -0.31 -10.43 -19.18
C ALA A 17 -0.52 -10.62 -20.70
N LYS A 18 -1.56 -10.02 -21.26
CA LYS A 18 -1.75 -9.87 -22.70
C LYS A 18 -1.08 -8.60 -23.16
N GLN A 19 0.12 -8.81 -23.63
CA GLN A 19 0.73 -7.93 -24.59
C GLN A 19 -0.11 -8.03 -25.88
N ASP A 20 -1.07 -7.12 -26.05
CA ASP A 20 -1.55 -6.61 -27.33
C ASP A 20 -2.70 -5.61 -27.12
N ASP A 21 -2.35 -4.34 -26.90
CA ASP A 21 -3.18 -3.29 -27.46
C ASP A 21 -2.27 -2.22 -28.05
N LYS A 22 -2.22 -2.20 -29.40
CA LYS A 22 -1.48 -1.20 -30.18
C LYS A 22 -2.15 0.18 -30.15
N THR A 23 -3.21 0.35 -29.39
CA THR A 23 -3.88 1.62 -29.18
C THR A 23 -3.35 2.29 -27.92
N ALA A 24 -2.49 3.28 -28.09
CA ALA A 24 -2.07 4.29 -27.11
C ALA A 24 -1.03 3.90 -26.05
N GLY A 25 -0.30 2.82 -26.15
CA GLY A 25 0.91 2.63 -25.34
C GLY A 25 0.69 2.55 -23.82
N ARG A 26 -0.48 2.12 -23.35
CA ARG A 26 -0.77 1.86 -21.93
C ARG A 26 -0.31 0.44 -21.56
N TYR A 27 0.38 0.33 -20.44
CA TYR A 27 0.76 -0.94 -19.83
C TYR A 27 0.07 -1.05 -18.47
N THR A 28 -0.52 -2.19 -18.15
CA THR A 28 -1.15 -2.45 -16.87
C THR A 28 -0.51 -3.68 -16.23
N LEU A 29 -0.16 -3.57 -14.96
CA LEU A 29 0.35 -4.66 -14.14
C LEU A 29 -0.51 -4.75 -12.88
N SER A 30 -1.09 -5.93 -12.60
CA SER A 30 -1.75 -6.17 -11.32
C SER A 30 -0.74 -6.39 -10.22
N LEU A 31 -1.05 -5.86 -9.06
CA LEU A 31 -0.36 -6.17 -7.82
C LEU A 31 -1.20 -7.04 -6.87
N ASP A 32 -2.36 -7.51 -7.33
CA ASP A 32 -3.19 -8.44 -6.56
C ASP A 32 -2.46 -9.78 -6.37
N GLY A 33 -2.89 -10.53 -5.36
CA GLY A 33 -2.39 -11.89 -5.12
C GLY A 33 -1.48 -12.02 -3.93
N GLY A 34 -0.72 -13.13 -3.87
CA GLY A 34 -0.03 -13.63 -2.69
C GLY A 34 1.44 -13.22 -2.54
N GLU A 35 1.92 -12.22 -3.25
CA GLU A 35 3.30 -11.76 -3.08
C GLU A 35 3.45 -10.67 -2.01
N TRP A 36 2.39 -10.42 -1.25
CA TRP A 36 2.35 -9.43 -0.20
C TRP A 36 2.68 -10.02 1.15
N HIS A 37 3.19 -9.15 2.02
CA HIS A 37 3.48 -9.43 3.40
C HIS A 37 2.84 -8.38 4.29
N LEU A 38 2.31 -8.82 5.42
CA LEU A 38 1.68 -7.98 6.43
C LEU A 38 2.49 -8.03 7.72
N TRP A 39 2.88 -6.86 8.20
CA TRP A 39 3.49 -6.68 9.51
C TRP A 39 2.69 -5.68 10.33
N GLN A 40 2.24 -6.10 11.53
CA GLN A 40 1.54 -5.22 12.47
C GLN A 40 2.54 -4.45 13.31
N ASP A 41 2.49 -3.14 13.25
CA ASP A 41 3.29 -2.25 14.09
C ASP A 41 2.55 -1.96 15.40
N LYS A 42 2.59 -2.91 16.33
CA LYS A 42 1.87 -2.84 17.61
C LYS A 42 2.36 -1.74 18.54
N GLN A 43 3.53 -1.18 18.26
CA GLN A 43 4.15 -0.13 19.07
C GLN A 43 4.05 1.25 18.43
N ALA A 44 3.47 1.35 17.24
CA ALA A 44 3.30 2.62 16.57
C ALA A 44 2.39 3.56 17.36
N GLU A 45 2.87 4.79 17.57
CA GLU A 45 2.10 5.86 18.23
C GLU A 45 1.19 6.57 17.21
N TRP A 46 0.30 5.83 16.58
CA TRP A 46 -0.53 6.31 15.49
C TRP A 46 -1.50 7.46 15.86
N LYS A 47 -1.85 7.60 17.12
CA LYS A 47 -2.69 8.72 17.63
C LYS A 47 -1.99 10.08 17.54
N ASN A 48 -0.65 10.06 17.54
CA ASN A 48 0.18 11.26 17.45
C ASN A 48 1.01 11.24 16.17
N ASP A 49 0.48 10.63 15.12
CA ASP A 49 1.16 10.54 13.84
C ASP A 49 1.67 11.88 13.37
N LYS A 50 2.91 11.88 12.88
CA LYS A 50 3.58 13.07 12.37
C LYS A 50 3.00 13.53 11.03
N LEU A 51 2.34 12.63 10.32
CA LEU A 51 1.77 12.95 9.02
C LEU A 51 0.45 13.70 9.22
N PHE A 52 0.55 14.99 9.28
CA PHE A 52 -0.57 15.89 9.11
C PHE A 52 -0.60 16.33 7.64
N LEU A 53 -1.69 16.05 6.96
CA LEU A 53 -1.85 16.33 5.54
C LEU A 53 -2.76 17.54 5.37
N PRO A 54 -2.23 18.71 5.03
CA PRO A 54 -3.06 19.78 4.53
C PRO A 54 -3.68 19.35 3.19
N GLU A 55 -4.92 19.76 2.95
CA GLU A 55 -5.65 19.42 1.72
C GLU A 55 -4.92 19.83 0.42
N ASP A 56 -4.00 20.78 0.53
CA ASP A 56 -3.23 21.36 -0.56
C ASP A 56 -1.75 20.95 -0.59
N ALA A 57 -1.37 19.88 0.10
CA ALA A 57 0.01 19.41 0.07
C ALA A 57 0.41 18.96 -1.34
N THR A 58 1.17 19.82 -2.02
CA THR A 58 1.63 19.57 -3.39
C THR A 58 3.02 18.94 -3.44
N ASP A 59 3.81 19.08 -2.36
CA ASP A 59 5.16 18.52 -2.26
C ASP A 59 5.26 17.56 -1.09
N LEU A 60 5.19 16.26 -1.40
CA LEU A 60 5.28 15.18 -0.41
C LEU A 60 6.65 15.11 0.28
N SER A 61 7.69 15.67 -0.31
CA SER A 61 9.04 15.65 0.28
C SER A 61 9.15 16.52 1.52
N LEU A 62 8.22 17.46 1.69
CA LEU A 62 8.13 18.35 2.85
C LEU A 62 7.35 17.72 4.02
N LEU A 63 6.65 16.62 3.77
CA LEU A 63 5.86 15.95 4.79
C LEU A 63 6.73 15.04 5.66
N PRO A 64 6.42 14.93 6.95
CA PRO A 64 7.11 14.01 7.82
C PRO A 64 6.85 12.56 7.40
N VAL A 65 7.88 11.73 7.48
CA VAL A 65 7.81 10.30 7.18
C VAL A 65 7.58 9.53 8.46
N ASN A 66 6.56 8.68 8.48
CA ASN A 66 6.34 7.70 9.53
C ASN A 66 7.16 6.45 9.22
N VAL A 67 8.15 6.17 10.06
CA VAL A 67 9.03 5.00 9.91
C VAL A 67 8.45 3.83 10.70
N PRO A 68 8.55 2.58 10.21
CA PRO A 68 8.20 1.42 11.03
C PRO A 68 8.90 1.45 12.37
N THR A 69 8.21 1.10 13.45
CA THR A 69 8.83 1.03 14.77
C THR A 69 9.97 0.01 14.76
N GLY A 70 11.16 0.44 15.12
CA GLY A 70 12.38 -0.37 15.01
C GLY A 70 13.09 -0.27 13.65
N GLY A 71 12.58 0.56 12.72
CA GLY A 71 13.23 0.84 11.45
C GLY A 71 12.68 0.06 10.26
N TRP A 72 13.10 0.44 9.06
CA TRP A 72 12.65 -0.15 7.79
C TRP A 72 13.02 -1.64 7.64
N GLU A 73 13.98 -2.11 8.39
CA GLU A 73 14.44 -3.50 8.41
C GLU A 73 13.37 -4.46 8.98
N GLN A 74 12.36 -3.92 9.67
CA GLN A 74 11.20 -4.70 10.11
C GLN A 74 10.35 -5.18 8.94
N LEU A 75 10.34 -4.45 7.83
CA LEU A 75 9.60 -4.82 6.63
C LEU A 75 10.39 -5.85 5.80
N ASN A 76 10.50 -7.03 6.35
CA ASN A 76 11.07 -8.18 5.64
C ASN A 76 10.18 -9.41 5.83
N PRO A 77 10.16 -10.33 4.85
CA PRO A 77 9.29 -11.52 4.89
C PRO A 77 9.47 -12.40 6.12
N ALA A 78 10.66 -12.40 6.74
CA ALA A 78 10.92 -13.23 7.92
C ALA A 78 10.21 -12.72 9.19
N ASN A 79 9.85 -11.43 9.22
CA ASN A 79 9.16 -10.80 10.35
C ASN A 79 7.66 -10.63 10.12
N ALA A 80 7.15 -11.02 8.96
CA ALA A 80 5.82 -10.70 8.50
C ALA A 80 5.02 -11.95 8.13
N THR A 81 3.71 -11.80 8.05
CA THR A 81 2.81 -12.84 7.57
C THR A 81 2.64 -12.70 6.07
N ALA A 82 2.80 -13.81 5.32
CA ALA A 82 2.46 -13.84 3.90
C ALA A 82 0.94 -13.72 3.75
N VAL A 83 0.51 -12.81 2.88
CA VAL A 83 -0.91 -12.47 2.72
C VAL A 83 -1.28 -12.33 1.25
N GLN A 84 -2.57 -12.37 0.98
CA GLN A 84 -3.13 -12.04 -0.32
C GLN A 84 -3.77 -10.66 -0.29
N VAL A 85 -3.71 -9.95 -1.40
CA VAL A 85 -4.42 -8.71 -1.63
C VAL A 85 -5.39 -8.94 -2.79
N PRO A 86 -6.69 -8.57 -2.65
CA PRO A 86 -7.28 -7.92 -1.49
C PRO A 86 -7.37 -8.81 -0.25
N GLY A 87 -7.30 -8.20 0.94
CA GLY A 87 -7.41 -8.88 2.22
C GLY A 87 -7.47 -7.89 3.38
N THR A 88 -7.77 -8.37 4.58
CA THR A 88 -7.87 -7.55 5.78
C THR A 88 -6.87 -7.98 6.86
N VAL A 89 -6.58 -7.09 7.80
CA VAL A 89 -5.71 -7.42 8.94
C VAL A 89 -6.32 -8.56 9.77
N GLU A 90 -7.62 -8.53 9.95
CA GLU A 90 -8.38 -9.50 10.75
C GLU A 90 -8.29 -10.93 10.19
N GLU A 91 -8.20 -11.08 8.86
CA GLU A 91 -8.05 -12.38 8.22
C GLU A 91 -6.73 -13.07 8.58
N TYR A 92 -5.68 -12.29 8.81
CA TYR A 92 -4.31 -12.80 8.96
C TYR A 92 -3.75 -12.68 10.37
N CYS A 93 -4.30 -11.77 11.17
CA CYS A 93 -3.73 -11.38 12.47
C CYS A 93 -4.68 -11.56 13.66
N THR A 94 -5.84 -12.19 13.47
CA THR A 94 -6.78 -12.45 14.57
C THR A 94 -6.19 -13.46 15.54
N VAL A 95 -5.96 -13.04 16.78
CA VAL A 95 -5.32 -13.85 17.83
C VAL A 95 -6.35 -14.48 18.76
N SER A 96 -7.62 -14.08 18.68
CA SER A 96 -8.64 -14.53 19.63
C SER A 96 -9.76 -15.31 18.95
N SER A 97 -10.25 -16.34 19.65
CA SER A 97 -11.46 -17.08 19.25
C SER A 97 -12.76 -16.24 19.31
N ARG A 98 -12.64 -14.97 19.65
CA ARG A 98 -13.73 -14.02 19.73
C ARG A 98 -13.24 -12.66 19.20
N PRO A 99 -13.50 -12.35 17.92
CA PRO A 99 -13.09 -11.09 17.32
C PRO A 99 -13.61 -9.90 18.12
N SER A 100 -12.70 -8.95 18.41
CA SER A 100 -13.03 -7.65 19.00
C SER A 100 -13.08 -6.60 17.91
N PRO A 101 -13.92 -5.56 18.00
CA PRO A 101 -13.89 -4.43 17.08
C PRO A 101 -12.52 -3.74 16.98
N ASP A 102 -11.65 -3.96 17.96
CA ASP A 102 -10.31 -3.37 18.01
C ASP A 102 -9.20 -4.31 17.51
N ASP A 103 -9.52 -5.55 17.09
CA ASP A 103 -8.50 -6.54 16.68
C ASP A 103 -7.68 -6.10 15.46
N GLY A 104 -8.24 -5.25 14.60
CA GLY A 104 -7.52 -4.63 13.47
C GLY A 104 -7.03 -3.22 13.73
N ALA A 105 -7.29 -2.67 14.93
CA ALA A 105 -6.91 -1.28 15.23
C ALA A 105 -5.40 -1.09 15.35
N GLY A 106 -4.94 0.09 14.96
CA GLY A 106 -3.54 0.47 15.03
C GLY A 106 -2.90 0.65 13.65
N VAL A 107 -1.63 0.34 13.56
CA VAL A 107 -0.84 0.48 12.34
C VAL A 107 -0.46 -0.88 11.79
N SER A 108 -0.69 -1.05 10.50
CA SER A 108 -0.20 -2.19 9.74
C SER A 108 0.60 -1.75 8.52
N TRP A 109 1.59 -2.55 8.16
CA TRP A 109 2.40 -2.35 6.97
C TRP A 109 2.18 -3.51 6.01
N TRP A 110 1.73 -3.18 4.81
CA TRP A 110 1.53 -4.11 3.71
C TRP A 110 2.63 -3.85 2.70
N PHE A 111 3.46 -4.84 2.41
CA PHE A 111 4.62 -4.60 1.58
C PHE A 111 4.92 -5.77 0.65
N ARG A 112 5.54 -5.45 -0.47
CA ARG A 112 6.07 -6.39 -1.46
C ARG A 112 7.22 -5.76 -2.24
N THR A 113 8.03 -6.59 -2.84
CA THR A 113 8.97 -6.14 -3.87
C THR A 113 8.25 -6.05 -5.21
N ILE A 114 8.44 -4.94 -5.91
CA ILE A 114 7.96 -4.75 -7.28
C ILE A 114 9.13 -4.56 -8.23
N LYS A 115 8.96 -5.02 -9.47
CA LYS A 115 9.92 -4.79 -10.55
C LYS A 115 9.16 -4.46 -11.82
N LEU A 116 9.24 -3.20 -12.24
CA LEU A 116 8.63 -2.78 -13.48
C LEU A 116 9.55 -3.05 -14.67
N PRO A 117 9.01 -3.39 -15.85
CA PRO A 117 9.83 -3.56 -17.05
C PRO A 117 10.68 -2.32 -17.35
N ALA A 118 11.95 -2.52 -17.74
CA ALA A 118 12.85 -1.43 -18.11
C ALA A 118 12.33 -0.59 -19.28
N THR A 119 11.46 -1.17 -20.13
CA THR A 119 10.81 -0.50 -21.24
C THR A 119 9.86 0.61 -20.82
N LEU A 120 9.50 0.70 -19.54
CA LEU A 120 8.65 1.77 -19.00
C LEU A 120 9.45 3.02 -18.59
N LYS A 121 10.76 3.03 -18.80
CA LYS A 121 11.60 4.21 -18.50
C LYS A 121 11.10 5.44 -19.27
N GLY A 122 10.92 6.54 -18.53
CA GLY A 122 10.39 7.78 -19.08
C GLY A 122 8.87 7.79 -19.33
N ARG A 123 8.15 6.76 -18.89
CA ARG A 123 6.69 6.72 -18.91
C ARG A 123 6.12 7.23 -17.60
N ARG A 124 4.92 7.80 -17.67
CA ARG A 124 4.15 8.10 -16.46
C ARG A 124 3.68 6.80 -15.83
N VAL A 125 3.93 6.64 -14.53
CA VAL A 125 3.59 5.44 -13.77
C VAL A 125 2.70 5.82 -12.60
N LEU A 126 1.51 5.23 -12.57
CA LEU A 126 0.53 5.40 -11.50
C LEU A 126 0.32 4.07 -10.79
N ILE A 127 0.18 4.11 -9.47
CA ILE A 127 -0.43 3.03 -8.71
C ILE A 127 -1.88 3.42 -8.47
N HIS A 128 -2.81 2.57 -8.89
CA HIS A 128 -4.21 2.73 -8.59
C HIS A 128 -4.61 1.84 -7.44
N PHE A 129 -5.25 2.41 -6.43
CA PHE A 129 -5.85 1.73 -5.30
C PHE A 129 -7.36 1.80 -5.44
N GLU A 130 -8.05 0.65 -5.39
CA GLU A 130 -9.51 0.63 -5.38
C GLU A 130 -10.07 1.16 -4.06
N SER A 131 -9.39 0.82 -2.96
CA SER A 131 -9.72 1.31 -1.63
C SER A 131 -8.64 0.91 -0.64
N VAL A 132 -8.35 1.77 0.34
CA VAL A 132 -7.54 1.43 1.52
C VAL A 132 -8.22 2.02 2.76
N ARG A 133 -8.62 1.16 3.68
CA ARG A 133 -9.30 1.62 4.89
C ARG A 133 -8.32 1.75 6.06
N MET A 134 -8.16 2.86 6.73
CA MET A 134 -8.78 4.16 6.51
C MET A 134 -7.76 5.12 5.93
N ARG A 135 -6.66 5.38 6.65
CA ARG A 135 -5.58 6.24 6.18
C ARG A 135 -4.47 5.40 5.60
N ALA A 136 -4.04 5.71 4.39
CA ALA A 136 -2.95 5.06 3.70
C ALA A 136 -1.79 6.03 3.46
N GLU A 137 -0.57 5.56 3.70
CA GLU A 137 0.66 6.23 3.31
C GLU A 137 1.45 5.26 2.43
N ILE A 138 1.79 5.69 1.24
CA ILE A 138 2.42 4.84 0.23
C ILE A 138 3.90 5.20 0.11
N TYR A 139 4.74 4.20 0.27
CA TYR A 139 6.20 4.34 0.22
C TYR A 139 6.80 3.50 -0.89
N LEU A 140 7.76 4.07 -1.61
CA LEU A 140 8.60 3.36 -2.56
C LEU A 140 10.07 3.57 -2.17
N ASP A 141 10.80 2.49 -1.87
CA ASP A 141 12.17 2.55 -1.35
C ASP A 141 12.32 3.54 -0.17
N ARG A 142 11.40 3.44 0.81
CA ARG A 142 11.40 4.28 2.02
C ARG A 142 11.03 5.77 1.79
N LYS A 143 10.75 6.17 0.54
CA LYS A 143 10.29 7.51 0.21
C LYS A 143 8.77 7.54 0.18
N LEU A 144 8.16 8.50 0.88
CA LEU A 144 6.72 8.75 0.78
C LEU A 144 6.42 9.24 -0.64
N VAL A 145 5.54 8.54 -1.35
CA VAL A 145 5.16 8.85 -2.74
C VAL A 145 3.69 9.18 -2.89
N GLY A 146 2.88 8.91 -1.88
CA GLY A 146 1.47 9.24 -1.89
C GLY A 146 0.79 8.92 -0.57
N TYR A 147 -0.43 9.37 -0.45
CA TYR A 147 -1.29 9.08 0.70
C TYR A 147 -2.76 9.22 0.34
N ASP A 148 -3.61 8.60 1.14
CA ASP A 148 -5.05 8.84 1.16
C ASP A 148 -5.55 8.88 2.60
N MET A 149 -6.51 9.76 2.87
CA MET A 149 -7.11 9.94 4.20
C MET A 149 -8.61 9.72 4.21
N ILE A 150 -9.21 9.57 3.03
CA ILE A 150 -10.67 9.47 2.89
C ILE A 150 -11.13 8.06 3.23
N GLY A 151 -10.32 7.06 2.86
CA GLY A 151 -10.69 5.64 2.95
C GLY A 151 -11.86 5.28 2.04
N GLU A 152 -12.00 4.00 1.73
CA GLU A 152 -13.17 3.44 1.04
C GLU A 152 -13.48 4.01 -0.37
N SER A 153 -12.61 4.83 -0.93
CA SER A 153 -12.73 5.35 -2.29
C SER A 153 -11.48 5.08 -3.12
N PRO A 154 -11.62 4.93 -4.44
CA PRO A 154 -10.46 4.76 -5.31
C PRO A 154 -9.59 6.02 -5.34
N PHE A 155 -8.26 5.81 -5.41
CA PHE A 155 -7.30 6.89 -5.59
C PHE A 155 -6.07 6.45 -6.39
N ASP A 156 -5.40 7.41 -7.00
CA ASP A 156 -4.18 7.21 -7.77
C ASP A 156 -2.97 7.85 -7.09
N VAL A 157 -1.84 7.15 -7.13
CA VAL A 157 -0.55 7.67 -6.67
C VAL A 157 0.41 7.73 -7.84
N ASP A 158 0.91 8.92 -8.15
CA ASP A 158 1.92 9.11 -9.20
C ASP A 158 3.32 8.81 -8.64
N ILE A 159 3.92 7.72 -9.11
CA ILE A 159 5.25 7.29 -8.69
C ILE A 159 6.33 7.53 -9.76
N THR A 160 6.01 8.29 -10.80
CA THR A 160 6.87 8.50 -11.97
C THR A 160 8.28 8.90 -11.60
N GLU A 161 8.43 9.83 -10.66
CA GLU A 161 9.73 10.35 -10.24
C GLU A 161 10.48 9.44 -9.25
N ALA A 162 9.81 8.48 -8.65
CA ALA A 162 10.39 7.59 -7.64
C ALA A 162 10.70 6.20 -8.19
N VAL A 163 9.98 5.77 -9.21
CA VAL A 163 10.12 4.44 -9.77
C VAL A 163 11.39 4.32 -10.62
N LYS A 164 12.04 3.14 -10.51
CA LYS A 164 13.26 2.79 -11.26
C LYS A 164 12.98 1.55 -12.13
N PRO A 165 12.43 1.74 -13.33
CA PRO A 165 12.12 0.60 -14.20
C PRO A 165 13.36 -0.27 -14.48
N GLY A 166 13.21 -1.58 -14.31
CA GLY A 166 14.29 -2.57 -14.41
C GLY A 166 14.92 -2.95 -13.08
N GLU A 167 14.74 -2.16 -12.03
CA GLU A 167 15.23 -2.45 -10.67
C GLU A 167 14.13 -3.02 -9.78
N GLU A 168 14.53 -3.75 -8.76
CA GLU A 168 13.63 -4.18 -7.69
C GLU A 168 13.50 -3.08 -6.64
N GLN A 169 12.28 -2.76 -6.27
CA GLN A 169 11.98 -1.71 -5.30
C GLN A 169 10.97 -2.23 -4.27
N LEU A 170 11.13 -1.81 -3.03
CA LEU A 170 10.18 -2.11 -1.96
C LEU A 170 8.99 -1.14 -2.08
N LEU A 171 7.82 -1.68 -2.40
CA LEU A 171 6.54 -0.99 -2.23
C LEU A 171 5.99 -1.32 -0.84
N ALA A 172 5.74 -0.30 -0.04
CA ALA A 172 5.13 -0.46 1.27
C ALA A 172 3.96 0.50 1.45
N VAL A 173 2.87 -0.01 1.98
CA VAL A 173 1.65 0.75 2.32
C VAL A 173 1.47 0.68 3.83
N ARG A 174 1.59 1.83 4.49
CA ARG A 174 1.25 1.97 5.90
C ARG A 174 -0.23 2.29 6.02
N VAL A 175 -0.95 1.45 6.72
CA VAL A 175 -2.38 1.63 6.96
C VAL A 175 -2.60 1.93 8.44
N THR A 176 -3.30 3.02 8.73
CA THR A 176 -3.71 3.37 10.09
C THR A 176 -5.20 3.17 10.23
N HIS A 177 -5.59 2.26 11.08
CA HIS A 177 -6.98 1.95 11.42
C HIS A 177 -7.25 2.29 12.88
N PRO A 178 -8.07 3.32 13.18
CA PRO A 178 -8.26 3.80 14.56
C PRO A 178 -9.10 2.87 15.44
N GLY A 179 -9.69 1.80 14.88
CA GLY A 179 -10.63 0.96 15.61
C GLY A 179 -12.02 1.59 15.75
N GLY A 180 -12.94 0.81 16.30
CA GLY A 180 -14.31 1.25 16.54
C GLY A 180 -15.28 0.95 15.40
N ASN A 181 -16.56 0.93 15.75
CA ASN A 181 -17.66 0.88 14.76
C ASN A 181 -17.99 2.32 14.35
N PHE A 182 -17.85 2.63 13.07
CA PHE A 182 -18.33 3.87 12.46
C PHE A 182 -19.67 3.62 11.81
#